data_e0a369db6e980586dc85e132487bf804
#
_entry.id   e0a369db6e980586dc85e132487bf804
#
_cell.length_a   1.000
_cell.length_b   1.000
_cell.length_c   1.000
_cell.angle_alpha   90.00
_cell.angle_beta   90.00
_cell.angle_gamma   90.00
#
_symmetry.space_group_name_H-M   'P 1'
#
loop_
_entity.id
_entity.type
_entity.pdbx_description
1 polymer ?
#
loop_
_entity_poly.entity_id
_entity_poly.type
_entity_poly.pdbx_seq_one_letter_code
_entity_poly.pdbx_strand_id
1 'polypeptide(L)'
;MWALLHLRTLVAMAIALVALFVGGVVLQAAGEAKAQSTGKQMTTASGLKIEDTQVGTGETPKTGQTCVMHYTGWLYENGAKGEKFDSSVDRGDPFEFPIGTGRVIKGWDEGVASMKVGGKRTLIIPAELGYGARGAGGVIPPNATLIFEVELLGLK
;
A
#
# COMPACT_ATOMS: atom_id res chain seq x y z
N MET A 1 13.42 -70.61 3.87
CA MET A 1 13.32 -70.06 2.51
C MET A 1 12.00 -69.28 2.27
N TRP A 2 11.14 -69.07 3.24
CA TRP A 2 9.90 -68.33 3.06
C TRP A 2 9.98 -66.86 3.49
N ALA A 3 10.96 -66.47 4.27
CA ALA A 3 11.12 -65.11 4.75
C ALA A 3 11.64 -64.11 3.72
N LEU A 4 12.27 -64.56 2.64
CA LEU A 4 12.87 -63.72 1.63
C LEU A 4 11.89 -63.33 0.48
N LEU A 5 10.76 -63.99 0.37
CA LEU A 5 9.78 -63.70 -0.68
C LEU A 5 8.84 -62.56 -0.30
N HIS A 6 8.63 -62.32 0.99
CA HIS A 6 7.75 -61.25 1.46
C HIS A 6 8.45 -59.86 1.56
N LEU A 7 9.78 -59.86 1.61
CA LEU A 7 10.53 -58.63 1.68
C LEU A 7 10.59 -57.91 0.31
N ARG A 8 10.54 -58.67 -0.80
CA ARG A 8 10.55 -58.09 -2.14
C ARG A 8 9.22 -57.48 -2.57
N THR A 9 8.09 -57.96 -2.05
CA THR A 9 6.76 -57.43 -2.34
C THR A 9 6.46 -56.15 -1.57
N LEU A 10 7.00 -55.99 -0.40
CA LEU A 10 6.82 -54.76 0.43
C LEU A 10 7.64 -53.57 -0.10
N VAL A 11 8.83 -53.84 -0.68
CA VAL A 11 9.66 -52.78 -1.26
C VAL A 11 9.08 -52.28 -2.61
N ALA A 12 8.45 -53.17 -3.40
CA ALA A 12 7.81 -52.77 -4.65
C ALA A 12 6.53 -51.91 -4.44
N MET A 13 5.81 -52.13 -3.34
CA MET A 13 4.62 -51.34 -2.99
C MET A 13 4.96 -49.96 -2.43
N ALA A 14 6.11 -49.83 -1.72
CA ALA A 14 6.55 -48.53 -1.17
C ALA A 14 7.02 -47.55 -2.27
N ILE A 15 7.54 -48.04 -3.37
CA ILE A 15 8.00 -47.20 -4.48
C ILE A 15 6.82 -46.70 -5.32
N ALA A 16 5.75 -47.46 -5.45
CA ALA A 16 4.53 -47.04 -6.16
C ALA A 16 3.74 -45.96 -5.45
N LEU A 17 3.80 -45.90 -4.11
CA LEU A 17 3.11 -44.89 -3.30
C LEU A 17 3.82 -43.54 -3.24
N VAL A 18 5.14 -43.51 -3.44
CA VAL A 18 5.91 -42.25 -3.49
C VAL A 18 5.76 -41.55 -4.85
N ALA A 19 5.52 -42.27 -5.93
CA ALA A 19 5.31 -41.68 -7.25
C ALA A 19 3.92 -41.04 -7.42
N LEU A 20 2.93 -41.42 -6.63
CA LEU A 20 1.58 -40.81 -6.66
C LEU A 20 1.46 -39.54 -5.82
N PHE A 21 2.41 -39.26 -4.91
CA PHE A 21 2.39 -38.06 -4.08
C PHE A 21 3.15 -36.87 -4.65
N VAL A 22 3.99 -37.08 -5.67
CA VAL A 22 4.74 -36.02 -6.34
C VAL A 22 3.94 -35.35 -7.48
N GLY A 23 2.89 -36.02 -7.98
CA GLY A 23 2.03 -35.48 -9.04
C GLY A 23 0.89 -34.56 -8.58
N GLY A 24 0.63 -34.48 -7.28
CA GLY A 24 -0.51 -33.76 -6.72
C GLY A 24 -0.23 -32.37 -6.14
N VAL A 25 1.01 -31.94 -6.10
CA VAL A 25 1.39 -30.66 -5.44
C VAL A 25 1.66 -29.52 -6.42
N VAL A 26 1.56 -29.74 -7.72
CA VAL A 26 1.87 -28.71 -8.72
C VAL A 26 0.64 -27.95 -9.24
N LEU A 27 -0.57 -28.24 -8.74
CA LEU A 27 -1.78 -27.62 -9.28
C LEU A 27 -2.54 -26.73 -8.28
N GLN A 28 -1.89 -26.16 -7.27
CA GLN A 28 -2.51 -25.20 -6.35
C GLN A 28 -1.65 -23.97 -6.07
N ALA A 29 -0.79 -23.59 -7.00
CA ALA A 29 -0.09 -22.30 -6.95
C ALA A 29 -0.59 -21.31 -8.00
N ALA A 30 -1.83 -21.42 -8.43
CA ALA A 30 -2.48 -20.45 -9.31
C ALA A 30 -3.70 -19.85 -8.62
N GLY A 31 -3.46 -19.14 -7.53
CA GLY A 31 -4.55 -18.48 -6.86
C GLY A 31 -4.10 -17.81 -5.58
N GLU A 32 -3.58 -16.69 -5.70
CA GLU A 32 -3.46 -15.52 -4.83
C GLU A 32 -2.11 -14.87 -5.07
N ALA A 33 -1.99 -14.21 -6.22
CA ALA A 33 -1.09 -13.10 -6.32
C ALA A 33 -1.64 -12.01 -5.40
N LYS A 34 -1.36 -12.11 -4.10
CA LYS A 34 -1.29 -10.93 -3.25
C LYS A 34 -0.41 -9.97 -4.00
N ALA A 35 -0.96 -8.84 -4.41
CA ALA A 35 -0.18 -7.73 -4.91
C ALA A 35 0.91 -7.48 -3.85
N GLN A 36 2.11 -7.98 -4.14
CA GLN A 36 3.27 -7.69 -3.33
C GLN A 36 3.42 -6.18 -3.45
N SER A 37 3.23 -5.49 -2.33
CA SER A 37 3.69 -4.13 -2.15
C SER A 37 5.15 -4.09 -2.60
N THR A 38 5.39 -3.60 -3.80
CA THR A 38 6.74 -3.40 -4.34
C THR A 38 7.36 -2.12 -3.78
N GLY A 39 6.75 -1.59 -2.70
CA GLY A 39 7.06 -0.30 -2.14
C GLY A 39 8.29 -0.32 -1.25
N LYS A 40 9.43 0.02 -1.82
CA LYS A 40 10.54 0.49 -1.01
C LYS A 40 10.11 1.79 -0.31
N GLN A 41 9.96 1.75 1.00
CA GLN A 41 9.70 2.94 1.79
C GLN A 41 10.89 3.90 1.67
N MET A 42 10.62 5.14 1.33
CA MET A 42 11.60 6.23 1.26
C MET A 42 11.23 7.30 2.28
N THR A 43 12.24 7.87 2.92
CA THR A 43 12.07 9.03 3.80
C THR A 43 12.75 10.23 3.16
N THR A 44 12.02 11.32 2.98
CA THR A 44 12.54 12.57 2.41
C THR A 44 13.30 13.38 3.47
N ALA A 45 14.02 14.41 3.03
CA ALA A 45 14.77 15.30 3.94
C ALA A 45 13.84 16.04 4.93
N SER A 46 12.57 16.27 4.58
CA SER A 46 11.57 16.89 5.45
C SER A 46 10.98 15.92 6.50
N GLY A 47 11.30 14.62 6.42
CA GLY A 47 10.77 13.59 7.30
C GLY A 47 9.50 12.90 6.80
N LEU A 48 9.02 13.25 5.60
CA LEU A 48 7.92 12.56 4.96
C LEU A 48 8.34 11.14 4.58
N LYS A 49 7.54 10.14 4.95
CA LYS A 49 7.75 8.76 4.50
C LYS A 49 6.78 8.45 3.37
N ILE A 50 7.33 7.88 2.31
CA ILE A 50 6.62 7.58 1.07
C ILE A 50 6.79 6.10 0.75
N GLU A 51 5.68 5.43 0.42
CA GLU A 51 5.69 4.06 -0.10
C GLU A 51 4.75 3.95 -1.29
N ASP A 52 5.31 3.65 -2.49
CA ASP A 52 4.49 3.40 -3.67
C ASP A 52 3.93 1.97 -3.60
N THR A 53 2.63 1.86 -3.44
CA THR A 53 1.93 0.56 -3.50
C THR A 53 1.58 0.20 -4.94
N GLN A 54 1.46 1.20 -5.81
CA GLN A 54 1.30 1.04 -7.25
C GLN A 54 1.92 2.24 -7.96
N VAL A 55 2.85 1.99 -8.87
CA VAL A 55 3.42 3.05 -9.72
C VAL A 55 2.48 3.33 -10.87
N GLY A 56 2.07 4.59 -11.04
CA GLY A 56 1.26 5.01 -12.17
C GLY A 56 2.04 5.05 -13.49
N THR A 57 1.31 5.03 -14.59
CA THR A 57 1.87 5.08 -15.96
C THR A 57 1.58 6.39 -16.69
N GLY A 58 0.75 7.25 -16.10
CA GLY A 58 0.39 8.54 -16.68
C GLY A 58 1.39 9.66 -16.39
N GLU A 59 0.96 10.88 -16.59
CA GLU A 59 1.78 12.07 -16.38
C GLU A 59 2.01 12.36 -14.90
N THR A 60 3.12 13.04 -14.61
CA THR A 60 3.41 13.63 -13.30
C THR A 60 2.85 15.05 -13.25
N PRO A 61 2.20 15.46 -12.15
CA PRO A 61 1.62 16.79 -12.05
C PRO A 61 2.69 17.88 -12.07
N LYS A 62 2.35 19.01 -12.69
CA LYS A 62 3.14 20.23 -12.67
C LYS A 62 2.63 21.15 -11.58
N THR A 63 3.51 21.95 -10.97
CA THR A 63 3.11 22.94 -9.96
C THR A 63 1.96 23.82 -10.46
N GLY A 64 0.90 23.92 -9.64
CA GLY A 64 -0.32 24.66 -9.97
C GLY A 64 -1.37 23.86 -10.74
N GLN A 65 -1.02 22.69 -11.26
CA GLN A 65 -1.97 21.83 -11.95
C GLN A 65 -2.94 21.19 -10.95
N THR A 66 -4.19 21.06 -11.35
CA THR A 66 -5.21 20.43 -10.48
C THR A 66 -5.08 18.93 -10.50
N CYS A 67 -4.80 18.36 -9.33
CA CYS A 67 -4.82 16.92 -9.09
C CYS A 67 -6.23 16.48 -8.71
N VAL A 68 -6.70 15.38 -9.32
CA VAL A 68 -7.94 14.68 -8.99
C VAL A 68 -7.56 13.39 -8.31
N MET A 69 -7.94 13.18 -7.05
CA MET A 69 -7.49 12.01 -6.29
C MET A 69 -8.52 11.49 -5.32
N HIS A 70 -8.42 10.20 -5.04
CA HIS A 70 -9.02 9.60 -3.86
C HIS A 70 -8.01 9.47 -2.74
N TYR A 71 -8.49 9.58 -1.52
CA TYR A 71 -7.68 9.37 -0.33
C TYR A 71 -8.49 8.80 0.84
N THR A 72 -7.78 8.17 1.74
CA THR A 72 -8.26 7.85 3.08
C THR A 72 -7.16 8.17 4.07
N GLY A 73 -7.50 8.84 5.17
CA GLY A 73 -6.59 9.27 6.21
C GLY A 73 -6.92 8.68 7.58
N TRP A 74 -5.87 8.28 8.29
CA TRP A 74 -5.93 7.79 9.66
C TRP A 74 -4.89 8.48 10.54
N LEU A 75 -5.13 8.53 11.83
CA LEU A 75 -4.08 8.80 12.79
C LEU A 75 -3.04 7.67 12.71
N TYR A 76 -1.77 8.04 12.79
CA TYR A 76 -0.68 7.06 12.81
C TYR A 76 -0.16 6.92 14.22
N GLU A 77 -0.47 5.80 14.85
CA GLU A 77 -0.20 5.55 16.26
C GLU A 77 0.52 4.22 16.42
N ASN A 78 1.58 4.20 17.22
CA ASN A 78 2.34 2.98 17.52
C ASN A 78 2.79 2.19 16.28
N GLY A 79 3.11 2.90 15.18
CA GLY A 79 3.57 2.27 13.94
C GLY A 79 2.46 1.67 13.08
N ALA A 80 1.19 1.99 13.34
CA ALA A 80 0.04 1.45 12.63
C ALA A 80 -1.04 2.52 12.37
N LYS A 81 -1.99 2.20 11.48
CA LYS A 81 -3.21 2.97 11.29
C LYS A 81 -4.07 2.90 12.56
N GLY A 82 -4.38 4.06 13.11
CA GLY A 82 -5.33 4.24 14.20
C GLY A 82 -6.72 4.60 13.70
N GLU A 83 -7.34 5.62 14.32
CA GLU A 83 -8.66 6.09 13.95
C GLU A 83 -8.68 6.74 12.56
N LYS A 84 -9.62 6.31 11.72
CA LYS A 84 -9.90 6.94 10.43
C LYS A 84 -10.62 8.27 10.66
N PHE A 85 -10.10 9.36 10.12
CA PHE A 85 -10.69 10.68 10.31
C PHE A 85 -11.33 11.25 9.05
N ASP A 86 -10.94 10.79 7.85
CA ASP A 86 -11.52 11.28 6.60
C ASP A 86 -11.28 10.32 5.44
N SER A 87 -12.22 10.29 4.46
CA SER A 87 -12.10 9.49 3.24
C SER A 87 -12.98 10.03 2.13
N SER A 88 -12.36 10.39 1.01
CA SER A 88 -13.08 10.71 -0.22
C SER A 88 -13.73 9.48 -0.85
N VAL A 89 -13.15 8.30 -0.63
CA VAL A 89 -13.71 7.02 -1.09
C VAL A 89 -15.05 6.74 -0.42
N ASP A 90 -15.14 6.94 0.89
CA ASP A 90 -16.37 6.73 1.66
C ASP A 90 -17.48 7.71 1.21
N ARG A 91 -17.11 8.92 0.80
CA ARG A 91 -18.05 9.90 0.25
C ARG A 91 -18.45 9.62 -1.21
N GLY A 92 -17.66 8.82 -1.93
CA GLY A 92 -17.85 8.56 -3.35
C GLY A 92 -17.54 9.76 -4.25
N ASP A 93 -16.75 10.74 -3.76
CA ASP A 93 -16.47 12.00 -4.44
C ASP A 93 -14.97 12.30 -4.40
N PRO A 94 -14.26 12.27 -5.55
CA PRO A 94 -12.84 12.60 -5.60
C PRO A 94 -12.56 14.02 -5.13
N PHE A 95 -11.41 14.21 -4.52
CA PHE A 95 -10.92 15.49 -4.06
C PHE A 95 -10.03 16.14 -5.12
N GLU A 96 -10.22 17.43 -5.35
CA GLU A 96 -9.46 18.20 -6.32
C GLU A 96 -8.71 19.35 -5.64
N PHE A 97 -7.43 19.52 -5.99
CA PHE A 97 -6.63 20.63 -5.47
C PHE A 97 -5.46 20.99 -6.42
N PRO A 98 -5.07 22.27 -6.47
CA PRO A 98 -3.88 22.70 -7.21
C PRO A 98 -2.61 22.32 -6.41
N ILE A 99 -1.76 21.48 -7.00
CA ILE A 99 -0.55 20.96 -6.37
C ILE A 99 0.53 22.03 -6.22
N GLY A 100 1.24 22.01 -5.08
CA GLY A 100 2.38 22.89 -4.83
C GLY A 100 2.03 24.34 -4.56
N THR A 101 0.79 24.66 -4.22
CA THR A 101 0.29 26.03 -3.97
C THR A 101 -0.06 26.32 -2.51
N GLY A 102 0.18 25.39 -1.60
CA GLY A 102 -0.14 25.53 -0.18
C GLY A 102 -1.63 25.45 0.13
N ARG A 103 -2.45 24.89 -0.77
CA ARG A 103 -3.90 24.68 -0.57
C ARG A 103 -4.21 23.46 0.26
N VAL A 104 -3.26 22.57 0.42
CA VAL A 104 -3.33 21.33 1.19
C VAL A 104 -2.15 21.28 2.17
N ILE A 105 -2.16 20.32 3.07
CA ILE A 105 -1.03 20.12 3.99
C ILE A 105 0.27 19.88 3.21
N LYS A 106 1.39 20.31 3.77
CA LYS A 106 2.71 20.23 3.12
C LYS A 106 3.07 18.82 2.69
N GLY A 107 2.72 17.82 3.50
CA GLY A 107 2.96 16.41 3.18
C GLY A 107 2.28 15.96 1.90
N TRP A 108 1.13 16.52 1.52
CA TRP A 108 0.48 16.27 0.25
C TRP A 108 1.13 17.03 -0.90
N ASP A 109 1.40 18.32 -0.74
CA ASP A 109 2.10 19.10 -1.77
C ASP A 109 3.45 18.48 -2.14
N GLU A 110 4.16 17.92 -1.17
CA GLU A 110 5.41 17.20 -1.40
C GLU A 110 5.19 15.77 -1.91
N GLY A 111 4.32 15.02 -1.24
CA GLY A 111 4.15 13.59 -1.47
C GLY A 111 3.41 13.23 -2.75
N VAL A 112 2.51 14.09 -3.25
CA VAL A 112 1.76 13.86 -4.49
C VAL A 112 2.52 14.37 -5.72
N ALA A 113 3.40 15.36 -5.56
CA ALA A 113 4.12 16.00 -6.67
C ALA A 113 4.95 15.03 -7.53
N SER A 114 5.44 13.94 -6.94
CA SER A 114 6.24 12.92 -7.64
C SER A 114 5.44 11.69 -8.06
N MET A 115 4.12 11.69 -7.87
CA MET A 115 3.26 10.61 -8.35
C MET A 115 3.04 10.71 -9.86
N LYS A 116 2.61 9.60 -10.44
CA LYS A 116 2.07 9.56 -11.81
C LYS A 116 0.59 9.19 -11.75
N VAL A 117 -0.19 9.70 -12.68
CA VAL A 117 -1.59 9.33 -12.82
C VAL A 117 -1.74 7.81 -12.92
N GLY A 118 -2.69 7.25 -12.17
CA GLY A 118 -2.89 5.82 -11.98
C GLY A 118 -2.07 5.21 -10.83
N GLY A 119 -1.23 6.01 -10.17
CA GLY A 119 -0.44 5.57 -9.03
C GLY A 119 -1.23 5.55 -7.71
N LYS A 120 -0.80 4.67 -6.81
CA LYS A 120 -1.25 4.60 -5.42
C LYS A 120 -0.04 4.68 -4.49
N ARG A 121 -0.19 5.44 -3.43
CA ARG A 121 0.91 5.77 -2.53
C ARG A 121 0.42 5.84 -1.08
N THR A 122 1.23 5.34 -0.17
CA THR A 122 1.07 5.59 1.26
C THR A 122 2.01 6.72 1.67
N LEU A 123 1.46 7.70 2.40
CA LEU A 123 2.19 8.83 2.95
C LEU A 123 2.09 8.78 4.47
N ILE A 124 3.22 8.75 5.19
CA ILE A 124 3.25 8.94 6.64
C ILE A 124 3.81 10.35 6.87
N ILE A 125 2.97 11.21 7.41
CA ILE A 125 3.16 12.65 7.46
C ILE A 125 3.38 13.06 8.90
N PRO A 126 4.58 13.52 9.29
CA PRO A 126 4.81 14.08 10.62
C PRO A 126 4.01 15.36 10.81
N ALA A 127 3.73 15.72 12.06
CA ALA A 127 2.86 16.84 12.38
C ALA A 127 3.28 18.17 11.71
N GLU A 128 4.57 18.41 11.55
CA GLU A 128 5.13 19.62 10.92
C GLU A 128 4.74 19.75 9.44
N LEU A 129 4.45 18.64 8.79
CA LEU A 129 3.98 18.57 7.39
C LEU A 129 2.46 18.35 7.30
N GLY A 130 1.80 18.24 8.43
CA GLY A 130 0.36 18.04 8.55
C GLY A 130 -0.31 19.24 9.23
N TYR A 131 -0.98 19.00 10.35
CA TYR A 131 -1.75 20.03 11.07
C TYR A 131 -1.03 20.59 12.29
N GLY A 132 0.22 20.21 12.56
CA GLY A 132 1.09 20.76 13.56
C GLY A 132 0.56 20.70 14.99
N ALA A 133 0.95 21.68 15.80
CA ALA A 133 0.56 21.78 17.21
C ALA A 133 -0.92 22.16 17.41
N ARG A 134 -1.60 22.65 16.38
CA ARG A 134 -3.00 23.05 16.45
C ARG A 134 -3.96 21.88 16.27
N GLY A 135 -3.58 20.85 15.48
CA GLY A 135 -4.50 19.81 15.05
C GLY A 135 -5.59 20.34 14.12
N ALA A 136 -6.67 19.61 13.94
CA ALA A 136 -7.79 20.00 13.08
C ALA A 136 -9.13 19.45 13.58
N GLY A 137 -10.12 20.33 13.70
CA GLY A 137 -11.53 20.01 13.80
C GLY A 137 -11.96 19.03 14.90
N GLY A 138 -11.19 18.86 15.98
CA GLY A 138 -11.48 17.90 17.03
C GLY A 138 -11.25 16.43 16.66
N VAL A 139 -10.92 16.13 15.40
CA VAL A 139 -10.65 14.76 14.90
C VAL A 139 -9.16 14.46 14.77
N ILE A 140 -8.34 15.50 14.56
CA ILE A 140 -6.89 15.39 14.52
C ILE A 140 -6.31 16.11 15.73
N PRO A 141 -5.74 15.38 16.70
CA PRO A 141 -5.18 16.00 17.90
C PRO A 141 -3.91 16.81 17.59
N PRO A 142 -3.48 17.69 18.49
CA PRO A 142 -2.20 18.37 18.38
C PRO A 142 -1.03 17.41 18.22
N ASN A 143 -0.09 17.79 17.38
CA ASN A 143 1.15 17.03 17.12
C ASN A 143 0.95 15.60 16.60
N ALA A 144 -0.17 15.35 15.91
CA ALA A 144 -0.46 14.03 15.36
C ALA A 144 0.35 13.74 14.11
N THR A 145 0.93 12.55 14.06
CA THR A 145 1.41 11.94 12.83
C THR A 145 0.25 11.30 12.10
N LEU A 146 0.17 11.50 10.80
CA LEU A 146 -0.93 11.02 9.96
C LEU A 146 -0.43 9.97 8.96
N ILE A 147 -1.31 9.05 8.59
CA ILE A 147 -1.07 8.15 7.47
C ILE A 147 -2.21 8.28 6.47
N PHE A 148 -1.86 8.46 5.21
CA PHE A 148 -2.80 8.51 4.09
C PHE A 148 -2.49 7.44 3.06
N GLU A 149 -3.53 6.82 2.56
CA GLU A 149 -3.49 6.11 1.29
C GLU A 149 -4.12 7.01 0.23
N VAL A 150 -3.35 7.30 -0.81
CA VAL A 150 -3.76 8.22 -1.89
C VAL A 150 -3.68 7.53 -3.24
N GLU A 151 -4.61 7.87 -4.13
CA GLU A 151 -4.64 7.42 -5.52
C GLU A 151 -4.82 8.64 -6.43
N LEU A 152 -3.86 8.88 -7.30
CA LEU A 152 -3.93 9.96 -8.28
C LEU A 152 -4.71 9.48 -9.51
N LEU A 153 -5.95 9.98 -9.65
CA LEU A 153 -6.89 9.57 -10.71
C LEU A 153 -6.66 10.31 -12.02
N GLY A 154 -6.29 11.59 -11.95
CA GLY A 154 -6.15 12.43 -13.13
C GLY A 154 -5.59 13.81 -12.81
N LEU A 155 -5.35 14.56 -13.89
CA LEU A 155 -4.89 15.95 -13.86
C LEU A 155 -5.82 16.81 -14.73
N LYS A 156 -6.03 18.07 -14.32
CA LYS A 156 -6.81 19.07 -15.06
C LYS A 156 -5.99 20.34 -15.31
#